data_0ee8d937c0728bf6774105787e7640c1
#
_entry.id   0ee8d937c0728bf6774105787e7640c1
#
_cell.length_a   1.000
_cell.length_b   1.000
_cell.length_c   1.000
_cell.angle_alpha   90.00
_cell.angle_beta   90.00
_cell.angle_gamma   90.00
#
_symmetry.space_group_name_H-M   'P 1'
#
loop_
_entity.id
_entity.type
_entity.pdbx_description
1 polymer ?
#
loop_
_entity_poly.entity_id
_entity_poly.type
_entity_poly.pdbx_seq_one_letter_code
_entity_poly.pdbx_strand_id
1 'polypeptide(L)'
;TMNMKKAQPEIEKIERKYRNRTDNESLMAKSQETMMVYKKYKVNPMIGCLMAFIQLPLFFAFLQAIYRTPAIYEETLLTFNLGMTPLVGIKTGNYLYLLLLVLIAVSTYFSFKQTMSQTGSAAPEAAKQMKTMLYVMLVVITYASLTLPTALAFYWIVTYAFIAIQNIIINKVNNKDLT
;
A
#
# COMPACT_ATOMS: atom_id res chain seq x y z
N THR A 1 -9.21 -6.40 10.61
CA THR A 1 -8.66 -5.14 11.14
C THR A 1 -8.99 -4.90 12.60
N MET A 2 -10.23 -5.15 13.08
CA MET A 2 -10.59 -5.00 14.50
C MET A 2 -9.80 -5.94 15.42
N ASN A 3 -9.68 -7.20 15.05
CA ASN A 3 -8.92 -8.17 15.84
C ASN A 3 -7.43 -7.83 15.94
N MET A 4 -6.86 -7.24 14.90
CA MET A 4 -5.47 -6.75 14.92
C MET A 4 -5.30 -5.60 15.92
N LYS A 5 -6.23 -4.63 15.95
CA LYS A 5 -6.18 -3.56 16.96
C LYS A 5 -6.29 -4.09 18.40
N LYS A 6 -7.07 -5.15 18.62
CA LYS A 6 -7.17 -5.80 19.95
C LYS A 6 -5.91 -6.58 20.33
N ALA A 7 -5.22 -7.18 19.37
CA ALA A 7 -3.98 -7.91 19.59
C ALA A 7 -2.78 -6.98 19.86
N GLN A 8 -2.83 -5.74 19.38
CA GLN A 8 -1.74 -4.79 19.41
C GLN A 8 -1.12 -4.54 20.79
N PRO A 9 -1.87 -4.28 21.87
CA PRO A 9 -1.29 -4.01 23.19
C PRO A 9 -0.53 -5.21 23.75
N GLU A 10 -0.92 -6.44 23.39
CA GLU A 10 -0.16 -7.65 23.81
C GLU A 10 1.12 -7.79 22.98
N ILE A 11 1.07 -7.50 21.69
CA ILE A 11 2.24 -7.51 20.80
C ILE A 11 3.26 -6.47 21.27
N GLU A 12 2.83 -5.25 21.63
CA GLU A 12 3.72 -4.22 22.17
C GLU A 12 4.42 -4.66 23.48
N LYS A 13 3.73 -5.39 24.37
CA LYS A 13 4.33 -5.93 25.60
C LYS A 13 5.41 -6.95 25.27
N ILE A 14 5.17 -7.86 24.32
CA ILE A 14 6.15 -8.83 23.86
C ILE A 14 7.39 -8.13 23.31
N GLU A 15 7.20 -7.09 22.48
CA GLU A 15 8.31 -6.36 21.89
C GLU A 15 9.12 -5.57 22.91
N ARG A 16 8.46 -4.95 23.91
CA ARG A 16 9.19 -4.32 25.03
C ARG A 16 10.02 -5.34 25.82
N LYS A 17 9.48 -6.56 26.01
CA LYS A 17 10.17 -7.65 26.70
C LYS A 17 11.47 -8.07 26.00
N TYR A 18 11.46 -8.06 24.66
CA TYR A 18 12.59 -8.52 23.83
C TYR A 18 13.40 -7.38 23.18
N ARG A 19 13.13 -6.11 23.54
CA ARG A 19 13.69 -4.93 22.86
C ARG A 19 15.22 -4.87 22.83
N ASN A 20 15.88 -5.38 23.86
CA ASN A 20 17.33 -5.32 24.01
C ASN A 20 18.01 -6.69 23.83
N ARG A 21 17.27 -7.69 23.32
CA ARG A 21 17.78 -9.04 23.12
C ARG A 21 17.94 -9.31 21.65
N THR A 22 19.16 -9.60 21.22
CA THR A 22 19.54 -9.85 19.82
C THR A 22 19.99 -11.28 19.57
N ASP A 23 19.99 -12.13 20.63
CA ASP A 23 20.32 -13.53 20.55
C ASP A 23 19.25 -14.32 19.79
N ASN A 24 19.65 -15.35 19.04
CA ASN A 24 18.77 -16.14 18.21
C ASN A 24 17.62 -16.80 19.00
N GLU A 25 17.91 -17.23 20.24
CA GLU A 25 16.92 -17.84 21.12
C GLU A 25 15.82 -16.85 21.51
N SER A 26 16.18 -15.63 21.89
CA SER A 26 15.21 -14.57 22.18
C SER A 26 14.40 -14.15 20.94
N LEU A 27 15.00 -14.13 19.76
CA LEU A 27 14.28 -13.86 18.51
C LEU A 27 13.26 -14.94 18.18
N MET A 28 13.61 -16.20 18.39
CA MET A 28 12.67 -17.32 18.21
C MET A 28 11.54 -17.26 19.24
N ALA A 29 11.86 -17.02 20.51
CA ALA A 29 10.86 -16.87 21.57
C ALA A 29 9.89 -15.70 21.29
N LYS A 30 10.40 -14.55 20.89
CA LYS A 30 9.60 -13.38 20.44
C LYS A 30 8.64 -13.76 19.31
N SER A 31 9.15 -14.47 18.30
CA SER A 31 8.34 -14.91 17.16
C SER A 31 7.22 -15.87 17.60
N GLN A 32 7.52 -16.82 18.47
CA GLN A 32 6.54 -17.78 18.99
C GLN A 32 5.47 -17.08 19.84
N GLU A 33 5.86 -16.23 20.79
CA GLU A 33 4.91 -15.47 21.61
C GLU A 33 3.99 -14.58 20.74
N THR A 34 4.55 -13.91 19.73
CA THR A 34 3.77 -13.09 18.79
C THR A 34 2.78 -13.95 17.99
N MET A 35 3.21 -15.14 17.55
CA MET A 35 2.33 -16.07 16.82
C MET A 35 1.18 -16.59 17.71
N MET A 36 1.43 -16.80 19.01
CA MET A 36 0.38 -17.19 19.96
C MET A 36 -0.67 -16.06 20.12
N VAL A 37 -0.25 -14.80 20.18
CA VAL A 37 -1.16 -13.66 20.23
C VAL A 37 -2.01 -13.61 18.95
N TYR A 38 -1.42 -13.77 17.77
CA TYR A 38 -2.17 -13.82 16.51
C TYR A 38 -3.22 -14.93 16.50
N LYS A 39 -2.86 -16.14 16.98
CA LYS A 39 -3.82 -17.26 17.12
C LYS A 39 -4.93 -16.92 18.12
N LYS A 40 -4.61 -16.34 19.28
CA LYS A 40 -5.57 -15.95 20.32
C LYS A 40 -6.64 -14.99 19.77
N TYR A 41 -6.23 -14.00 19.00
CA TYR A 41 -7.13 -12.99 18.40
C TYR A 41 -7.67 -13.39 17.02
N LYS A 42 -7.39 -14.62 16.55
CA LYS A 42 -7.77 -15.11 15.21
C LYS A 42 -7.33 -14.17 14.09
N VAL A 43 -6.13 -13.62 14.21
CA VAL A 43 -5.51 -12.75 13.20
C VAL A 43 -4.54 -13.58 12.37
N ASN A 44 -4.69 -13.51 11.07
CA ASN A 44 -3.72 -14.12 10.15
C ASN A 44 -2.89 -13.02 9.47
N PRO A 45 -1.61 -12.87 9.82
CA PRO A 45 -0.74 -11.86 9.22
C PRO A 45 -0.45 -12.13 7.74
N MET A 46 -0.63 -13.38 7.27
CA MET A 46 -0.38 -13.78 5.89
C MET A 46 -1.45 -13.30 4.90
N ILE A 47 -2.64 -12.89 5.37
CA ILE A 47 -3.73 -12.44 4.48
C ILE A 47 -3.30 -11.21 3.67
N GLY A 48 -2.52 -10.30 4.24
CA GLY A 48 -1.99 -9.15 3.52
C GLY A 48 -1.07 -9.54 2.36
N CYS A 49 -0.20 -10.52 2.57
CA CYS A 49 0.67 -11.04 1.52
C CYS A 49 -0.13 -11.78 0.44
N LEU A 50 -1.14 -12.56 0.83
CA LEU A 50 -2.01 -13.28 -0.12
C LEU A 50 -2.73 -12.31 -1.06
N MET A 51 -3.22 -11.18 -0.55
CA MET A 51 -3.83 -10.14 -1.37
C MET A 51 -2.85 -9.54 -2.39
N ALA A 52 -1.58 -9.36 -2.01
CA ALA A 52 -0.54 -8.89 -2.95
C ALA A 52 -0.30 -9.92 -4.06
N PHE A 53 -0.30 -11.22 -3.76
CA PHE A 53 -0.16 -12.28 -4.77
C PHE A 53 -1.33 -12.34 -5.74
N ILE A 54 -2.56 -12.10 -5.27
CA ILE A 54 -3.75 -12.02 -6.13
C ILE A 54 -3.69 -10.76 -7.01
N GLN A 55 -3.16 -9.66 -6.49
CA GLN A 55 -3.04 -8.40 -7.21
C GLN A 55 -2.10 -8.48 -8.41
N LEU A 56 -1.00 -9.26 -8.33
CA LEU A 56 -0.01 -9.34 -9.40
C LEU A 56 -0.59 -9.87 -10.73
N PRO A 57 -1.27 -11.03 -10.79
CA PRO A 57 -1.89 -11.50 -12.03
C PRO A 57 -2.92 -10.52 -12.59
N LEU A 58 -3.72 -9.92 -11.71
CA LEU A 58 -4.74 -8.93 -12.09
C LEU A 58 -4.08 -7.69 -12.71
N PHE A 59 -2.98 -7.22 -12.13
CA PHE A 59 -2.19 -6.10 -12.66
C PHE A 59 -1.65 -6.41 -14.05
N PHE A 60 -1.07 -7.58 -14.26
CA PHE A 60 -0.55 -7.99 -15.58
C PHE A 60 -1.67 -8.14 -16.60
N ALA A 61 -2.83 -8.70 -16.22
CA ALA A 61 -3.98 -8.80 -17.10
C ALA A 61 -4.48 -7.40 -17.52
N PHE A 62 -4.56 -6.46 -16.61
CA PHE A 62 -4.94 -5.09 -16.88
C PHE A 62 -3.93 -4.38 -17.79
N LEU A 63 -2.63 -4.54 -17.53
CA LEU A 63 -1.58 -4.01 -18.37
C LEU A 63 -1.65 -4.55 -19.81
N GLN A 64 -1.87 -5.85 -19.97
CA GLN A 64 -2.07 -6.47 -21.27
C GLN A 64 -3.35 -5.96 -21.96
N ALA A 65 -4.41 -5.74 -21.23
CA ALA A 65 -5.64 -5.15 -21.78
C ALA A 65 -5.39 -3.75 -22.35
N ILE A 66 -4.63 -2.90 -21.64
CA ILE A 66 -4.25 -1.57 -22.13
C ILE A 66 -3.46 -1.67 -23.44
N TYR A 67 -2.43 -2.54 -23.49
CA TYR A 67 -1.59 -2.68 -24.69
C TYR A 67 -2.32 -3.29 -25.90
N ARG A 68 -3.36 -4.09 -25.66
CA ARG A 68 -4.12 -4.77 -26.73
C ARG A 68 -5.38 -4.05 -27.16
N THR A 69 -5.76 -2.96 -26.50
CA THR A 69 -6.98 -2.20 -26.81
C THR A 69 -6.60 -0.87 -27.45
N PRO A 70 -6.60 -0.77 -28.80
CA PRO A 70 -6.24 0.47 -29.51
C PRO A 70 -7.03 1.68 -29.04
N ALA A 71 -8.33 1.49 -28.74
CA ALA A 71 -9.20 2.54 -28.23
C ALA A 71 -8.69 3.19 -26.94
N ILE A 72 -8.06 2.43 -26.03
CA ILE A 72 -7.46 2.98 -24.82
C ILE A 72 -6.09 3.61 -25.13
N TYR A 73 -5.33 2.99 -26.01
CA TYR A 73 -3.96 3.39 -26.31
C TYR A 73 -3.91 4.70 -27.12
N GLU A 74 -4.87 4.92 -28.00
CA GLU A 74 -4.97 6.09 -28.89
C GLU A 74 -5.77 7.24 -28.27
N GLU A 75 -6.58 6.97 -27.24
CA GLU A 75 -7.43 7.96 -26.60
C GLU A 75 -6.66 8.95 -25.72
N THR A 76 -7.24 10.13 -25.60
CA THR A 76 -6.75 11.19 -24.71
C THR A 76 -7.77 11.47 -23.63
N LEU A 77 -7.35 11.49 -22.38
CA LEU A 77 -8.15 11.95 -21.25
C LEU A 77 -7.66 13.31 -20.81
N LEU A 78 -8.52 14.33 -20.93
CA LEU A 78 -8.14 15.74 -20.76
C LEU A 78 -7.03 16.12 -21.78
N THR A 79 -5.81 16.32 -21.30
CA THR A 79 -4.63 16.64 -22.14
C THR A 79 -3.61 15.51 -22.16
N PHE A 80 -3.95 14.36 -21.56
CA PHE A 80 -3.05 13.22 -21.40
C PHE A 80 -3.37 12.15 -22.43
N ASN A 81 -2.40 11.78 -23.24
CA ASN A 81 -2.51 10.58 -24.09
C ASN A 81 -2.36 9.35 -23.20
N LEU A 82 -3.35 8.46 -23.20
CA LEU A 82 -3.41 7.31 -22.30
C LEU A 82 -2.38 6.22 -22.63
N GLY A 83 -2.02 6.08 -23.90
CA GLY A 83 -0.99 5.13 -24.35
C GLY A 83 0.43 5.64 -24.17
N MET A 84 0.62 6.95 -24.12
CA MET A 84 1.95 7.56 -23.96
C MET A 84 2.45 7.38 -22.52
N THR A 85 3.76 7.19 -22.36
CA THR A 85 4.36 7.20 -21.01
C THR A 85 4.54 8.64 -20.52
N PRO A 86 4.33 8.92 -19.23
CA PRO A 86 4.55 10.26 -18.67
C PRO A 86 5.96 10.80 -18.94
N LEU A 87 6.96 9.95 -18.96
CA LEU A 87 8.34 10.32 -19.30
C LEU A 87 8.47 10.93 -20.72
N VAL A 88 7.79 10.36 -21.69
CA VAL A 88 7.75 10.88 -23.06
C VAL A 88 6.95 12.19 -23.10
N GLY A 89 5.80 12.25 -22.40
CA GLY A 89 5.00 13.47 -22.31
C GLY A 89 5.77 14.66 -21.75
N ILE A 90 6.59 14.45 -20.73
CA ILE A 90 7.47 15.50 -20.18
C ILE A 90 8.52 15.93 -21.18
N LYS A 91 9.16 14.99 -21.87
CA LYS A 91 10.17 15.28 -22.90
C LYS A 91 9.61 16.04 -24.10
N THR A 92 8.32 15.87 -24.41
CA THR A 92 7.63 16.62 -25.49
C THR A 92 7.12 17.98 -25.04
N GLY A 93 7.44 18.42 -23.81
CA GLY A 93 7.12 19.74 -23.28
C GLY A 93 5.77 19.85 -22.54
N ASN A 94 5.05 18.75 -22.36
CA ASN A 94 3.82 18.74 -21.58
C ASN A 94 4.12 18.50 -20.09
N TYR A 95 4.35 19.60 -19.37
CA TYR A 95 4.68 19.53 -17.93
C TYR A 95 3.51 19.11 -17.02
N LEU A 96 2.28 19.02 -17.55
CA LEU A 96 1.13 18.50 -16.79
C LEU A 96 1.34 17.07 -16.33
N TYR A 97 2.17 16.28 -17.04
CA TYR A 97 2.57 14.95 -16.59
C TYR A 97 3.34 14.96 -15.25
N LEU A 98 4.05 16.04 -14.92
CA LEU A 98 4.66 16.17 -13.58
C LEU A 98 3.59 16.29 -12.48
N LEU A 99 2.52 17.05 -12.76
CA LEU A 99 1.39 17.13 -11.82
C LEU A 99 0.75 15.75 -11.59
N LEU A 100 0.60 14.96 -12.65
CA LEU A 100 0.08 13.60 -12.55
C LEU A 100 0.97 12.74 -11.63
N LEU A 101 2.29 12.81 -11.78
CA LEU A 101 3.24 12.07 -10.94
C LEU A 101 3.16 12.49 -9.47
N VAL A 102 3.04 13.80 -9.21
CA VAL A 102 2.86 14.32 -7.85
C VAL A 102 1.56 13.78 -7.25
N LEU A 103 0.46 13.77 -8.01
CA LEU A 103 -0.82 13.22 -7.56
C LEU A 103 -0.72 11.73 -7.21
N ILE A 104 0.00 10.94 -8.02
CA ILE A 104 0.25 9.51 -7.73
C ILE A 104 1.04 9.37 -6.44
N ALA A 105 2.14 10.09 -6.29
CA ALA A 105 3.00 10.02 -5.11
C ALA A 105 2.22 10.40 -3.83
N VAL A 106 1.44 11.47 -3.89
CA VAL A 106 0.60 11.93 -2.78
C VAL A 106 -0.49 10.89 -2.45
N SER A 107 -1.22 10.40 -3.45
CA SER A 107 -2.27 9.41 -3.27
C SER A 107 -1.71 8.10 -2.68
N THR A 108 -0.57 7.65 -3.18
CA THR A 108 0.15 6.48 -2.68
C THR A 108 0.56 6.68 -1.22
N TYR A 109 1.18 7.80 -0.90
CA TYR A 109 1.60 8.13 0.47
C TYR A 109 0.41 8.12 1.45
N PHE A 110 -0.69 8.79 1.10
CA PHE A 110 -1.88 8.84 1.95
C PHE A 110 -2.51 7.46 2.15
N SER A 111 -2.64 6.68 1.09
CA SER A 111 -3.19 5.32 1.15
C SER A 111 -2.36 4.42 2.07
N PHE A 112 -1.04 4.44 1.92
CA PHE A 112 -0.15 3.67 2.78
C PHE A 112 -0.17 4.15 4.23
N LYS A 113 -0.15 5.45 4.47
CA LYS A 113 -0.24 6.02 5.82
C LYS A 113 -1.53 5.59 6.53
N GLN A 114 -2.66 5.62 5.85
CA GLN A 114 -3.93 5.15 6.40
C GLN A 114 -3.92 3.64 6.67
N THR A 115 -3.39 2.84 5.75
CA THR A 115 -3.26 1.40 5.92
C THR A 115 -2.38 1.07 7.13
N MET A 116 -1.27 1.77 7.30
CA MET A 116 -0.40 1.62 8.47
C MET A 116 -1.13 1.97 9.78
N SER A 117 -1.91 3.04 9.80
CA SER A 117 -2.68 3.42 11.00
C SER A 117 -3.75 2.40 11.37
N GLN A 118 -4.28 1.67 10.39
CA GLN A 118 -5.27 0.61 10.62
C GLN A 118 -4.65 -0.73 11.03
N THR A 119 -3.43 -0.99 10.59
CA THR A 119 -2.71 -2.21 10.95
C THR A 119 -2.23 -2.17 12.40
N GLY A 120 -2.26 -0.98 13.01
CA GLY A 120 -1.80 -0.73 14.37
C GLY A 120 -0.31 -0.43 14.39
N SER A 121 0.11 0.39 15.37
CA SER A 121 1.54 0.63 15.56
C SER A 121 2.19 -0.67 15.99
N ALA A 122 2.81 -1.34 15.05
CA ALA A 122 3.76 -2.36 15.39
C ALA A 122 4.86 -1.70 16.26
N ALA A 123 5.54 -2.49 17.06
CA ALA A 123 6.69 -2.05 17.81
C ALA A 123 7.67 -1.22 16.97
N PRO A 124 8.56 -0.49 17.62
CA PRO A 124 9.45 0.45 16.95
C PRO A 124 10.23 -0.13 15.77
N GLU A 125 10.62 -1.41 15.85
CA GLU A 125 11.35 -2.09 14.76
C GLU A 125 10.43 -2.45 13.59
N ALA A 126 9.24 -3.00 13.86
CA ALA A 126 8.27 -3.30 12.82
C ALA A 126 7.69 -2.02 12.20
N ALA A 127 7.52 -0.97 12.98
CA ALA A 127 7.16 0.36 12.46
C ALA A 127 8.25 0.93 11.55
N LYS A 128 9.54 0.73 11.88
CA LYS A 128 10.67 1.13 11.04
C LYS A 128 10.67 0.33 9.73
N GLN A 129 10.49 -0.98 9.80
CA GLN A 129 10.42 -1.85 8.63
C GLN A 129 9.23 -1.48 7.72
N MET A 130 8.06 -1.23 8.30
CA MET A 130 6.88 -0.77 7.55
C MET A 130 7.10 0.59 6.88
N LYS A 131 7.76 1.54 7.56
CA LYS A 131 8.15 2.83 6.96
C LYS A 131 9.11 2.64 5.79
N THR A 132 10.13 1.80 5.96
CA THR A 132 11.08 1.48 4.89
C THR A 132 10.34 0.87 3.69
N MET A 133 9.45 -0.09 3.91
CA MET A 133 8.62 -0.69 2.88
C MET A 133 7.75 0.36 2.17
N LEU A 134 7.17 1.32 2.91
CA LEU A 134 6.40 2.42 2.33
C LEU A 134 7.25 3.26 1.37
N TYR A 135 8.45 3.66 1.78
CA TYR A 135 9.33 4.46 0.93
C TYR A 135 9.79 3.69 -0.30
N VAL A 136 10.14 2.42 -0.15
CA VAL A 136 10.50 1.55 -1.29
C VAL A 136 9.34 1.44 -2.27
N MET A 137 8.12 1.18 -1.79
CA MET A 137 6.93 1.10 -2.65
C MET A 137 6.62 2.43 -3.32
N LEU A 138 6.78 3.54 -2.61
CA LEU A 138 6.57 4.87 -3.19
C LEU A 138 7.54 5.14 -4.34
N VAL A 139 8.81 4.80 -4.18
CA VAL A 139 9.83 4.94 -5.24
C VAL A 139 9.51 4.02 -6.41
N VAL A 140 9.17 2.75 -6.15
CA VAL A 140 8.85 1.76 -7.19
C VAL A 140 7.61 2.18 -7.99
N ILE A 141 6.53 2.60 -7.32
CA ILE A 141 5.30 3.03 -8.00
C ILE A 141 5.53 4.32 -8.80
N THR A 142 6.27 5.28 -8.25
CA THR A 142 6.58 6.53 -8.96
C THR A 142 7.45 6.25 -10.19
N TYR A 143 8.45 5.38 -10.07
CA TYR A 143 9.26 4.97 -11.21
C TYR A 143 8.45 4.21 -12.27
N ALA A 144 7.64 3.26 -11.85
CA ALA A 144 6.73 2.52 -12.74
C ALA A 144 5.75 3.46 -13.45
N SER A 145 5.23 4.49 -12.73
CA SER A 145 4.35 5.51 -13.31
C SER A 145 5.02 6.35 -14.41
N LEU A 146 6.34 6.51 -14.36
CA LEU A 146 7.09 7.22 -15.41
C LEU A 146 7.23 6.39 -16.69
N THR A 147 7.34 5.09 -16.56
CA THR A 147 7.74 4.17 -17.64
C THR A 147 6.58 3.37 -18.24
N LEU A 148 5.46 3.30 -17.54
CA LEU A 148 4.26 2.60 -17.99
C LEU A 148 3.25 3.57 -18.63
N PRO A 149 2.28 3.07 -19.42
CA PRO A 149 1.25 3.91 -20.04
C PRO A 149 0.50 4.77 -19.04
N THR A 150 0.18 5.99 -19.43
CA THR A 150 -0.54 6.98 -18.60
C THR A 150 -1.90 6.48 -18.11
N ALA A 151 -2.55 5.60 -18.85
CA ALA A 151 -3.77 4.90 -18.41
C ALA A 151 -3.59 4.22 -17.05
N LEU A 152 -2.42 3.62 -16.80
CA LEU A 152 -2.10 2.97 -15.54
C LEU A 152 -1.93 3.97 -14.40
N ALA A 153 -1.40 5.15 -14.69
CA ALA A 153 -1.27 6.24 -13.74
C ALA A 153 -2.64 6.70 -13.23
N PHE A 154 -3.61 6.85 -14.12
CA PHE A 154 -5.01 7.16 -13.76
C PHE A 154 -5.65 6.02 -12.95
N TYR A 155 -5.42 4.77 -13.35
CA TYR A 155 -5.89 3.62 -12.57
C TYR A 155 -5.38 3.66 -11.13
N TRP A 156 -4.11 3.95 -10.90
CA TRP A 156 -3.55 4.05 -9.56
C TRP A 156 -4.15 5.21 -8.76
N ILE A 157 -4.32 6.39 -9.36
CA ILE A 157 -4.94 7.53 -8.68
C ILE A 157 -6.36 7.18 -8.22
N VAL A 158 -7.19 6.62 -9.11
CA VAL A 158 -8.55 6.24 -8.79
C VAL A 158 -8.59 5.15 -7.72
N THR A 159 -7.74 4.14 -7.85
CA THR A 159 -7.66 3.03 -6.89
C THR A 159 -7.25 3.53 -5.50
N TYR A 160 -6.22 4.37 -5.39
CA TYR A 160 -5.78 4.89 -4.11
C TYR A 160 -6.77 5.89 -3.51
N ALA A 161 -7.42 6.70 -4.33
CA ALA A 161 -8.50 7.57 -3.87
C ALA A 161 -9.66 6.75 -3.29
N PHE A 162 -10.06 5.68 -3.97
CA PHE A 162 -11.10 4.76 -3.49
C PHE A 162 -10.72 4.09 -2.18
N ILE A 163 -9.48 3.57 -2.06
CA ILE A 163 -8.96 2.97 -0.82
C ILE A 163 -8.96 4.01 0.32
N ALA A 164 -8.57 5.25 0.05
CA ALA A 164 -8.57 6.32 1.04
C ALA A 164 -9.99 6.60 1.57
N ILE A 165 -10.97 6.72 0.67
CA ILE A 165 -12.38 6.91 1.02
C ILE A 165 -12.92 5.72 1.82
N GLN A 166 -12.66 4.51 1.36
CA GLN A 166 -13.06 3.28 2.04
C GLN A 166 -12.51 3.22 3.47
N ASN A 167 -11.25 3.58 3.65
CA ASN A 167 -10.59 3.61 4.95
C ASN A 167 -11.22 4.64 5.90
N ILE A 168 -11.59 5.82 5.39
CA ILE A 168 -12.28 6.86 6.17
C ILE A 168 -13.64 6.34 6.64
N ILE A 169 -14.41 5.72 5.74
CA ILE A 169 -15.73 5.16 6.06
C ILE A 169 -15.61 4.08 7.14
N ILE A 170 -14.69 3.12 6.95
CA ILE A 170 -14.46 2.03 7.92
C ILE A 170 -14.07 2.58 9.31
N ASN A 171 -13.19 3.57 9.35
CA ASN A 171 -12.79 4.18 10.62
C ASN A 171 -13.96 4.89 11.30
N LYS A 172 -14.81 5.57 10.53
CA LYS A 172 -15.99 6.28 11.06
C LYS A 172 -17.05 5.31 11.62
N VAL A 173 -17.28 4.18 10.94
CA VAL A 173 -18.19 3.12 11.39
C VAL A 173 -17.64 2.46 12.66
N ASN A 174 -16.37 2.06 12.66
CA ASN A 174 -15.75 1.41 13.82
C ASN A 174 -15.70 2.31 15.08
N ASN A 175 -15.61 3.63 14.92
CA ASN A 175 -15.65 4.54 16.06
C ASN A 175 -17.08 4.72 16.63
N LYS A 176 -18.12 4.52 15.82
CA LYS A 176 -19.51 4.53 16.29
C LYS A 176 -19.88 3.28 17.10
N ASP A 177 -19.25 2.14 16.81
CA ASP A 177 -19.51 0.88 17.52
C ASP A 177 -18.76 0.80 18.88
N LEU A 178 -17.95 1.82 19.22
CA LEU A 178 -17.18 1.93 20.47
C LEU A 178 -17.74 2.97 21.43
N THR A 179 -18.77 3.73 21.05
CA THR A 179 -19.53 4.68 21.88
C THR A 179 -20.91 4.13 22.19
#